data_dfc84d09e6a69784e8b5dfa789229eaf
#
_entry.id   dfc84d09e6a69784e8b5dfa789229eaf
#
_cell.length_a   1.000
_cell.length_b   1.000
_cell.length_c   1.000
_cell.angle_alpha   90.00
_cell.angle_beta   90.00
_cell.angle_gamma   90.00
#
_symmetry.space_group_name_H-M   'P 1'
#
loop_
_entity.id
_entity.type
_entity.pdbx_description
1 polymer ?
#
loop_
_entity_poly.entity_id
_entity_poly.type
_entity_poly.pdbx_seq_one_letter_code
_entity_poly.pdbx_strand_id
1 'polypeptide(L)'
;MQSDSVLPGSKSESLRPSIETRFKRQVGLLLISPWLVGLLVFKLAPILTSLVFSFTDYQLLHPGEAQFIGFQNYRTVFQDATAGTVLWQTVRLALIILPLQLAASICVAGLLGDRRLWLRNTVRTLFFLPSIIPAFAATLMWRGYLDPGMGWIGFLLKPLGLDGLSRQGSAAGLDFLLPLTSLWTIGPSILILLGAFQTIPHEIYEAAKLDGAGRLRRFISMTVPLITPAIFFSLVLNLTAVFGGAILLDRGSTYRGEISSYDGYVNYVLLDLFRVGYASSLAWVFFLIVLLVILILFGTSRYWVYFPERER
;
A
#
# COMPACT_ATOMS: atom_id res chain seq x y z
N MET A 1 15.29 78.34 -0.56
CA MET A 1 13.92 78.26 -1.03
C MET A 1 13.77 76.95 -1.73
N GLN A 2 13.64 75.78 -1.13
CA GLN A 2 12.57 75.27 -0.33
C GLN A 2 11.26 75.05 -0.99
N SER A 3 10.91 73.82 -1.23
CA SER A 3 9.52 73.35 -1.07
C SER A 3 9.51 71.85 -0.81
N ASP A 4 9.18 71.51 0.39
CA ASP A 4 8.75 70.18 0.83
C ASP A 4 7.56 69.71 0.02
N SER A 5 7.65 68.53 -0.62
CA SER A 5 6.50 67.82 -1.12
C SER A 5 6.26 66.55 -0.26
N VAL A 6 5.35 66.70 0.65
CA VAL A 6 4.76 65.64 1.46
C VAL A 6 4.09 64.61 0.55
N LEU A 7 4.56 63.38 0.55
CA LEU A 7 3.88 62.24 -0.07
C LEU A 7 2.67 61.83 0.80
N PRO A 8 1.47 61.68 0.18
CA PRO A 8 0.31 61.21 0.94
C PRO A 8 0.42 59.70 1.20
N GLY A 9 0.11 59.32 2.43
CA GLY A 9 0.19 58.01 2.96
C GLY A 9 -0.57 56.94 2.13
N SER A 10 0.10 55.83 1.91
CA SER A 10 -0.49 54.60 1.38
C SER A 10 -1.53 54.09 2.39
N LYS A 11 -2.81 54.33 2.07
CA LYS A 11 -3.91 53.62 2.71
C LYS A 11 -3.71 52.13 2.47
N SER A 12 -3.56 51.36 3.53
CA SER A 12 -3.70 49.92 3.52
C SER A 12 -5.11 49.55 2.99
N GLU A 13 -5.21 49.28 1.70
CA GLU A 13 -6.39 48.64 1.12
C GLU A 13 -6.58 47.29 1.80
N SER A 14 -7.52 47.24 2.70
CA SER A 14 -8.04 46.01 3.25
C SER A 14 -8.52 45.13 2.09
N LEU A 15 -7.77 44.05 1.82
CA LEU A 15 -8.05 43.05 0.79
C LEU A 15 -9.39 42.35 1.12
N ARG A 16 -10.50 42.99 0.81
CA ARG A 16 -11.78 42.30 0.64
C ARG A 16 -11.62 41.41 -0.61
N PRO A 17 -11.82 40.09 -0.52
CA PRO A 17 -11.71 39.23 -1.70
C PRO A 17 -12.70 39.75 -2.74
N SER A 18 -12.20 40.09 -3.91
CA SER A 18 -13.01 40.63 -4.99
C SER A 18 -14.11 39.62 -5.36
N ILE A 19 -15.25 40.10 -5.85
CA ILE A 19 -16.41 39.25 -6.29
C ILE A 19 -15.90 38.18 -7.26
N GLU A 20 -14.90 38.48 -8.06
CA GLU A 20 -14.26 37.58 -9.00
C GLU A 20 -13.53 36.39 -8.35
N THR A 21 -12.87 36.60 -7.20
CA THR A 21 -12.22 35.52 -6.44
C THR A 21 -13.24 34.60 -5.76
N ARG A 22 -14.38 35.16 -5.34
CA ARG A 22 -15.50 34.34 -4.79
C ARG A 22 -16.14 33.51 -5.88
N PHE A 23 -16.37 34.07 -7.06
CA PHE A 23 -16.97 33.36 -8.20
C PHE A 23 -16.04 32.23 -8.69
N LYS A 24 -14.74 32.48 -8.86
CA LYS A 24 -13.76 31.47 -9.25
C LYS A 24 -13.68 30.33 -8.22
N ARG A 25 -13.80 30.61 -6.92
CA ARG A 25 -13.84 29.62 -5.86
C ARG A 25 -15.12 28.77 -5.91
N GLN A 26 -16.27 29.38 -6.18
CA GLN A 26 -17.55 28.66 -6.29
C GLN A 26 -17.57 27.74 -7.51
N VAL A 27 -17.07 28.20 -8.66
CA VAL A 27 -16.94 27.38 -9.87
C VAL A 27 -15.99 26.20 -9.63
N GLY A 28 -14.87 26.42 -8.95
CA GLY A 28 -13.95 25.34 -8.57
C GLY A 28 -14.61 24.28 -7.70
N LEU A 29 -15.38 24.69 -6.68
CA LEU A 29 -16.12 23.76 -5.81
C LEU A 29 -17.22 23.00 -6.58
N LEU A 30 -17.91 23.67 -7.50
CA LEU A 30 -18.94 23.04 -8.34
C LEU A 30 -18.35 21.98 -9.28
N LEU A 31 -17.16 22.23 -9.84
CA LEU A 31 -16.46 21.26 -10.70
C LEU A 31 -15.98 20.03 -9.92
N ILE A 32 -15.59 20.20 -8.65
CA ILE A 32 -15.12 19.10 -7.79
C ILE A 32 -16.32 18.38 -7.11
N SER A 33 -17.50 19.01 -7.05
CA SER A 33 -18.66 18.49 -6.29
C SER A 33 -19.10 17.08 -6.71
N PRO A 34 -19.11 16.67 -8.00
CA PRO A 34 -19.50 15.30 -8.35
C PRO A 34 -18.56 14.26 -7.74
N TRP A 35 -17.24 14.56 -7.71
CA TRP A 35 -16.26 13.70 -7.09
C TRP A 35 -16.43 13.67 -5.55
N LEU A 36 -16.65 14.84 -4.92
CA LEU A 36 -16.89 14.91 -3.47
C LEU A 36 -18.15 14.15 -3.07
N VAL A 37 -19.24 14.29 -3.81
CA VAL A 37 -20.48 13.52 -3.55
C VAL A 37 -20.21 12.02 -3.69
N GLY A 38 -19.50 11.60 -4.74
CA GLY A 38 -19.11 10.21 -4.93
C GLY A 38 -18.25 9.69 -3.76
N LEU A 39 -17.27 10.48 -3.30
CA LEU A 39 -16.45 10.14 -2.15
C LEU A 39 -17.28 9.98 -0.86
N LEU A 40 -18.18 10.93 -0.59
CA LEU A 40 -19.01 10.91 0.61
C LEU A 40 -20.00 9.73 0.60
N VAL A 41 -20.70 9.52 -0.51
CA VAL A 41 -21.76 8.50 -0.60
C VAL A 41 -21.18 7.08 -0.74
N PHE A 42 -20.18 6.90 -1.61
CA PHE A 42 -19.69 5.56 -1.94
C PHE A 42 -18.43 5.11 -1.15
N LYS A 43 -17.78 6.03 -0.46
CA LYS A 43 -16.62 5.68 0.40
C LYS A 43 -16.89 5.98 1.86
N LEU A 44 -17.17 7.25 2.20
CA LEU A 44 -17.26 7.65 3.60
C LEU A 44 -18.49 7.05 4.29
N ALA A 45 -19.67 7.09 3.65
CA ALA A 45 -20.90 6.57 4.24
C ALA A 45 -20.80 5.05 4.55
N PRO A 46 -20.34 4.15 3.64
CA PRO A 46 -20.14 2.73 3.98
C PRO A 46 -19.12 2.51 5.10
N ILE A 47 -18.04 3.29 5.15
CA ILE A 47 -17.05 3.21 6.25
C ILE A 47 -17.70 3.56 7.58
N LEU A 48 -18.43 4.68 7.66
CA LEU A 48 -19.13 5.07 8.89
C LEU A 48 -20.23 4.07 9.28
N THR A 49 -20.94 3.53 8.29
CA THR A 49 -21.95 2.49 8.53
C THR A 49 -21.30 1.22 9.09
N SER A 50 -20.15 0.79 8.57
CA SER A 50 -19.42 -0.34 9.12
C SER A 50 -18.94 -0.08 10.57
N LEU A 51 -18.59 1.18 10.89
CA LEU A 51 -18.27 1.55 12.26
C LEU A 51 -19.47 1.38 13.20
N VAL A 52 -20.65 1.83 12.76
CA VAL A 52 -21.89 1.64 13.55
C VAL A 52 -22.20 0.15 13.72
N PHE A 53 -22.10 -0.64 12.64
CA PHE A 53 -22.34 -2.08 12.72
C PHE A 53 -21.35 -2.79 13.66
N SER A 54 -20.13 -2.33 13.79
CA SER A 54 -19.15 -2.94 14.71
C SER A 54 -19.59 -2.95 16.18
N PHE A 55 -20.52 -2.04 16.58
CA PHE A 55 -21.11 -1.99 17.92
C PHE A 55 -22.46 -2.72 18.03
N THR A 56 -22.86 -3.47 16.99
CA THR A 56 -24.12 -4.21 16.95
C THR A 56 -23.87 -5.68 16.71
N ASP A 57 -24.86 -6.52 17.03
CA ASP A 57 -24.88 -7.95 16.67
C ASP A 57 -25.50 -8.20 15.29
N TYR A 58 -25.48 -7.20 14.40
CA TYR A 58 -26.11 -7.26 13.08
C TYR A 58 -25.66 -8.49 12.29
N GLN A 59 -26.65 -9.28 11.87
CA GLN A 59 -26.50 -10.45 11.02
C GLN A 59 -27.31 -10.28 9.75
N LEU A 60 -26.71 -10.60 8.60
CA LEU A 60 -27.34 -10.40 7.30
C LEU A 60 -28.61 -11.25 7.11
N LEU A 61 -28.65 -12.43 7.74
CA LEU A 61 -29.80 -13.35 7.65
C LEU A 61 -30.98 -12.92 8.54
N HIS A 62 -30.74 -12.11 9.58
CA HIS A 62 -31.74 -11.67 10.54
C HIS A 62 -31.64 -10.15 10.78
N PRO A 63 -31.85 -9.33 9.74
CA PRO A 63 -31.58 -7.88 9.81
C PRO A 63 -32.50 -7.11 10.78
N GLY A 64 -33.69 -7.66 11.07
CA GLY A 64 -34.67 -7.05 11.98
C GLY A 64 -34.37 -7.24 13.47
N GLU A 65 -33.43 -8.08 13.84
CA GLU A 65 -33.12 -8.43 15.23
C GLU A 65 -31.86 -7.72 15.75
N ALA A 66 -31.26 -6.85 14.94
CA ALA A 66 -30.04 -6.17 15.29
C ALA A 66 -30.16 -5.32 16.57
N GLN A 67 -29.33 -5.62 17.58
CA GLN A 67 -29.27 -4.90 18.84
C GLN A 67 -27.92 -4.20 18.99
N PHE A 68 -27.93 -3.08 19.71
CA PHE A 68 -26.70 -2.40 20.07
C PHE A 68 -26.06 -3.12 21.27
N ILE A 69 -24.89 -3.71 21.07
CA ILE A 69 -24.16 -4.50 22.07
C ILE A 69 -22.88 -3.81 22.56
N GLY A 70 -22.66 -2.54 22.17
CA GLY A 70 -21.49 -1.78 22.58
C GLY A 70 -20.17 -2.43 22.15
N PHE A 71 -19.23 -2.58 23.08
CA PHE A 71 -17.89 -3.12 22.80
C PHE A 71 -17.78 -4.64 22.85
N GLN A 72 -18.88 -5.38 22.89
CA GLN A 72 -18.86 -6.83 23.03
C GLN A 72 -18.14 -7.52 21.85
N ASN A 73 -18.38 -7.08 20.61
CA ASN A 73 -17.67 -7.59 19.43
C ASN A 73 -16.15 -7.42 19.57
N TYR A 74 -15.69 -6.23 20.00
CA TYR A 74 -14.27 -5.97 20.19
C TYR A 74 -13.66 -6.88 21.26
N ARG A 75 -14.37 -7.10 22.38
CA ARG A 75 -13.94 -8.06 23.39
C ARG A 75 -13.80 -9.47 22.81
N THR A 76 -14.76 -9.89 21.99
CA THR A 76 -14.72 -11.18 21.28
C THR A 76 -13.52 -11.27 20.36
N VAL A 77 -13.19 -10.21 19.59
CA VAL A 77 -12.01 -10.19 18.71
C VAL A 77 -10.72 -10.47 19.47
N PHE A 78 -10.53 -9.85 20.65
CA PHE A 78 -9.33 -10.09 21.47
C PHE A 78 -9.30 -11.46 22.16
N GLN A 79 -10.43 -12.16 22.25
CA GLN A 79 -10.54 -13.52 22.82
C GLN A 79 -10.52 -14.58 21.72
N ASP A 80 -10.67 -14.21 20.46
CA ASP A 80 -10.71 -15.13 19.33
C ASP A 80 -9.30 -15.60 18.95
N ALA A 81 -8.99 -16.85 19.29
CA ALA A 81 -7.69 -17.44 18.97
C ALA A 81 -7.43 -17.51 17.46
N THR A 82 -8.48 -17.68 16.64
CA THR A 82 -8.35 -17.68 15.17
C THR A 82 -7.95 -16.29 14.67
N ALA A 83 -8.63 -15.23 15.14
CA ALA A 83 -8.29 -13.86 14.78
C ALA A 83 -6.83 -13.52 15.14
N GLY A 84 -6.37 -13.92 16.34
CA GLY A 84 -4.99 -13.73 16.79
C GLY A 84 -3.98 -14.47 15.91
N THR A 85 -4.27 -15.72 15.56
CA THR A 85 -3.39 -16.55 14.72
C THR A 85 -3.24 -15.99 13.31
N VAL A 86 -4.35 -15.66 12.65
CA VAL A 86 -4.31 -15.12 11.29
C VAL A 86 -3.72 -13.69 11.25
N LEU A 87 -3.91 -12.90 12.31
CA LEU A 87 -3.25 -11.61 12.45
C LEU A 87 -1.73 -11.76 12.49
N TRP A 88 -1.23 -12.68 13.33
CA TRP A 88 0.19 -12.96 13.41
C TRP A 88 0.76 -13.46 12.08
N GLN A 89 0.08 -14.37 11.39
CA GLN A 89 0.47 -14.84 10.07
C GLN A 89 0.55 -13.69 9.06
N THR A 90 -0.45 -12.79 9.04
CA THR A 90 -0.48 -11.63 8.15
C THR A 90 0.69 -10.67 8.44
N VAL A 91 0.97 -10.38 9.71
CA VAL A 91 2.10 -9.53 10.12
C VAL A 91 3.43 -10.17 9.74
N ARG A 92 3.60 -11.47 10.01
CA ARG A 92 4.82 -12.22 9.63
C ARG A 92 5.07 -12.17 8.13
N LEU A 93 4.04 -12.41 7.31
CA LEU A 93 4.14 -12.32 5.86
C LEU A 93 4.47 -10.90 5.40
N ALA A 94 3.85 -9.88 5.98
CA ALA A 94 4.15 -8.49 5.66
C ALA A 94 5.62 -8.15 5.96
N LEU A 95 6.19 -8.63 7.07
CA LEU A 95 7.59 -8.45 7.42
C LEU A 95 8.57 -9.10 6.43
N ILE A 96 8.15 -10.13 5.72
CA ILE A 96 8.95 -10.78 4.66
C ILE A 96 8.72 -10.07 3.32
N ILE A 97 7.46 -9.84 2.95
CA ILE A 97 7.06 -9.31 1.64
C ILE A 97 7.54 -7.87 1.46
N LEU A 98 7.34 -6.99 2.45
CA LEU A 98 7.67 -5.57 2.30
C LEU A 98 9.15 -5.30 2.03
N PRO A 99 10.11 -5.85 2.82
CA PRO A 99 11.52 -5.68 2.52
C PRO A 99 11.92 -6.32 1.18
N LEU A 100 11.36 -7.48 0.83
CA LEU A 100 11.63 -8.17 -0.43
C LEU A 100 11.18 -7.34 -1.63
N GLN A 101 9.95 -6.84 -1.63
CA GLN A 101 9.40 -5.97 -2.68
C GLN A 101 10.20 -4.69 -2.82
N LEU A 102 10.56 -4.06 -1.69
CA LEU A 102 11.33 -2.83 -1.69
C LEU A 102 12.73 -3.05 -2.24
N ALA A 103 13.44 -4.07 -1.76
CA ALA A 103 14.77 -4.42 -2.25
C ALA A 103 14.76 -4.75 -3.74
N ALA A 104 13.82 -5.59 -4.21
CA ALA A 104 13.65 -5.91 -5.61
C ALA A 104 13.36 -4.66 -6.45
N SER A 105 12.46 -3.79 -5.98
CA SER A 105 12.11 -2.54 -6.68
C SER A 105 13.31 -1.60 -6.80
N ILE A 106 14.10 -1.43 -5.75
CA ILE A 106 15.32 -0.62 -5.74
C ILE A 106 16.36 -1.21 -6.71
N CYS A 107 16.58 -2.53 -6.66
CA CYS A 107 17.52 -3.20 -7.57
C CYS A 107 17.10 -3.03 -9.04
N VAL A 108 15.84 -3.30 -9.37
CA VAL A 108 15.35 -3.19 -10.75
C VAL A 108 15.35 -1.72 -11.20
N ALA A 109 14.91 -0.78 -10.37
CA ALA A 109 14.94 0.64 -10.70
C ALA A 109 16.38 1.15 -10.89
N GLY A 110 17.33 0.70 -10.07
CA GLY A 110 18.75 1.01 -10.20
C GLY A 110 19.36 0.48 -11.51
N LEU A 111 19.01 -0.75 -11.90
CA LEU A 111 19.43 -1.33 -13.19
C LEU A 111 18.81 -0.55 -14.37
N LEU A 112 17.53 -0.22 -14.30
CA LEU A 112 16.82 0.56 -15.34
C LEU A 112 17.24 2.03 -15.38
N GLY A 113 17.90 2.52 -14.34
CA GLY A 113 18.51 3.87 -14.29
C GLY A 113 19.69 4.01 -15.25
N ASP A 114 20.38 2.92 -15.62
CA ASP A 114 21.50 2.96 -16.55
C ASP A 114 21.00 3.28 -17.97
N ARG A 115 21.47 4.40 -18.54
CA ARG A 115 21.12 4.87 -19.90
C ARG A 115 21.62 3.94 -21.01
N ARG A 116 22.54 3.03 -20.71
CA ARG A 116 23.13 2.09 -21.67
C ARG A 116 22.26 0.88 -21.99
N LEU A 117 21.19 0.63 -21.21
CA LEU A 117 20.26 -0.46 -21.45
C LEU A 117 19.39 -0.18 -22.70
N TRP A 118 19.68 -0.87 -23.79
CA TRP A 118 18.93 -0.76 -25.05
C TRP A 118 17.44 -1.10 -24.92
N LEU A 119 17.11 -2.11 -24.09
CA LEU A 119 15.73 -2.57 -23.85
C LEU A 119 15.03 -1.89 -22.66
N ARG A 120 15.52 -0.75 -22.17
CA ARG A 120 15.02 -0.08 -20.97
C ARG A 120 13.49 0.14 -20.96
N ASN A 121 12.94 0.62 -22.07
CA ASN A 121 11.51 0.90 -22.16
C ASN A 121 10.69 -0.39 -22.19
N THR A 122 11.15 -1.41 -22.89
CA THR A 122 10.50 -2.74 -22.94
C THR A 122 10.48 -3.40 -21.56
N VAL A 123 11.63 -3.39 -20.87
CA VAL A 123 11.72 -3.95 -19.51
C VAL A 123 10.82 -3.18 -18.54
N ARG A 124 10.78 -1.85 -18.61
CA ARG A 124 9.86 -1.02 -17.83
C ARG A 124 8.40 -1.41 -18.06
N THR A 125 8.00 -1.56 -19.31
CA THR A 125 6.63 -2.00 -19.69
C THR A 125 6.32 -3.39 -19.16
N LEU A 126 7.25 -4.34 -19.27
CA LEU A 126 7.08 -5.71 -18.78
C LEU A 126 6.86 -5.78 -17.27
N PHE A 127 7.61 -4.99 -16.48
CA PHE A 127 7.40 -4.93 -15.03
C PHE A 127 6.12 -4.20 -14.60
N PHE A 128 5.64 -3.27 -15.43
CA PHE A 128 4.39 -2.55 -15.15
C PHE A 128 3.14 -3.31 -15.60
N LEU A 129 3.25 -4.13 -16.65
CA LEU A 129 2.12 -4.87 -17.24
C LEU A 129 1.31 -5.67 -16.21
N PRO A 130 1.91 -6.39 -15.25
CA PRO A 130 1.18 -7.13 -14.23
C PRO A 130 0.26 -6.25 -13.36
N SER A 131 0.61 -5.01 -13.13
CA SER A 131 -0.19 -4.10 -12.29
C SER A 131 -1.51 -3.66 -12.94
N ILE A 132 -1.67 -3.89 -14.24
CA ILE A 132 -2.91 -3.61 -14.99
C ILE A 132 -3.91 -4.76 -14.83
N ILE A 133 -3.43 -5.96 -14.51
CA ILE A 133 -4.28 -7.14 -14.36
C ILE A 133 -5.14 -6.98 -13.10
N PRO A 134 -6.49 -7.12 -13.21
CA PRO A 134 -7.36 -7.10 -12.04
C PRO A 134 -6.91 -8.12 -10.98
N ALA A 135 -6.88 -7.70 -9.73
CA ALA A 135 -6.39 -8.55 -8.62
C ALA A 135 -7.10 -9.91 -8.53
N PHE A 136 -8.41 -9.94 -8.82
CA PHE A 136 -9.18 -11.19 -8.87
C PHE A 136 -8.67 -12.15 -9.96
N ALA A 137 -8.43 -11.64 -11.18
CA ALA A 137 -7.91 -12.45 -12.28
C ALA A 137 -6.49 -12.96 -11.97
N ALA A 138 -5.64 -12.12 -11.41
CA ALA A 138 -4.30 -12.51 -10.97
C ALA A 138 -4.37 -13.62 -9.89
N THR A 139 -5.30 -13.51 -8.94
CA THR A 139 -5.51 -14.55 -7.93
C THR A 139 -5.89 -15.89 -8.54
N LEU A 140 -6.87 -15.91 -9.47
CA LEU A 140 -7.28 -17.14 -10.16
C LEU A 140 -6.13 -17.75 -10.97
N MET A 141 -5.37 -16.90 -11.66
CA MET A 141 -4.20 -17.31 -12.44
C MET A 141 -3.15 -17.99 -11.54
N TRP A 142 -2.77 -17.37 -10.43
CA TRP A 142 -1.78 -17.93 -9.52
C TRP A 142 -2.27 -19.21 -8.83
N ARG A 143 -3.55 -19.28 -8.46
CA ARG A 143 -4.17 -20.51 -7.92
C ARG A 143 -4.09 -21.66 -8.91
N GLY A 144 -4.43 -21.41 -10.19
CA GLY A 144 -4.31 -22.42 -11.24
C GLY A 144 -2.87 -22.87 -11.46
N TYR A 145 -1.91 -21.96 -11.48
CA TYR A 145 -0.49 -22.30 -11.68
C TYR A 145 0.13 -23.08 -10.52
N LEU A 146 -0.29 -22.78 -9.29
CA LEU A 146 0.23 -23.39 -8.07
C LEU A 146 -0.58 -24.60 -7.61
N ASP A 147 -1.63 -25.00 -8.35
CA ASP A 147 -2.43 -26.17 -7.96
C ASP A 147 -1.55 -27.44 -7.94
N PRO A 148 -1.52 -28.20 -6.82
CA PRO A 148 -0.65 -29.36 -6.71
C PRO A 148 -0.98 -30.52 -7.68
N GLY A 149 -2.25 -30.60 -8.13
CA GLY A 149 -2.73 -31.67 -9.00
C GLY A 149 -2.71 -31.31 -10.48
N MET A 150 -3.09 -30.08 -10.83
CA MET A 150 -3.28 -29.64 -12.22
C MET A 150 -2.37 -28.47 -12.62
N GLY A 151 -1.71 -27.80 -11.64
CA GLY A 151 -0.86 -26.65 -11.91
C GLY A 151 0.50 -27.07 -12.47
N TRP A 152 0.91 -26.43 -13.57
CA TRP A 152 2.20 -26.74 -14.21
C TRP A 152 3.42 -26.40 -13.34
N ILE A 153 3.33 -25.42 -12.42
CA ILE A 153 4.37 -25.16 -11.43
C ILE A 153 4.44 -26.34 -10.44
N GLY A 154 3.30 -26.82 -9.95
CA GLY A 154 3.23 -28.04 -9.13
C GLY A 154 3.84 -29.26 -9.83
N PHE A 155 3.55 -29.40 -11.13
CA PHE A 155 4.11 -30.47 -11.95
C PHE A 155 5.67 -30.35 -12.08
N LEU A 156 6.22 -29.15 -12.21
CA LEU A 156 7.66 -28.93 -12.28
C LEU A 156 8.37 -29.14 -10.93
N LEU A 157 7.70 -28.83 -9.82
CA LEU A 157 8.27 -28.96 -8.47
C LEU A 157 8.26 -30.39 -7.96
N LYS A 158 7.31 -31.22 -8.41
CA LYS A 158 7.13 -32.63 -7.97
C LYS A 158 8.37 -33.50 -8.15
N PRO A 159 9.02 -33.52 -9.35
CA PRO A 159 10.22 -34.35 -9.56
C PRO A 159 11.43 -33.88 -8.74
N LEU A 160 11.42 -32.62 -8.24
CA LEU A 160 12.45 -32.05 -7.41
C LEU A 160 12.21 -32.33 -5.89
N GLY A 161 11.14 -33.04 -5.53
CA GLY A 161 10.76 -33.27 -4.13
C GLY A 161 10.25 -32.00 -3.42
N LEU A 162 9.90 -30.95 -4.18
CA LEU A 162 9.47 -29.65 -3.71
C LEU A 162 7.94 -29.47 -3.80
N ASP A 163 7.18 -30.56 -3.93
CA ASP A 163 5.72 -30.54 -4.03
C ASP A 163 5.05 -29.92 -2.80
N GLY A 164 5.69 -29.97 -1.64
CA GLY A 164 5.25 -29.25 -0.44
C GLY A 164 5.17 -27.73 -0.62
N LEU A 165 5.99 -27.15 -1.50
CA LEU A 165 5.97 -25.71 -1.78
C LEU A 165 4.74 -25.28 -2.60
N SER A 166 4.21 -26.16 -3.45
CA SER A 166 3.00 -25.87 -4.24
C SER A 166 1.69 -26.04 -3.46
N ARG A 167 1.73 -26.63 -2.26
CA ARG A 167 0.55 -26.77 -1.42
C ARG A 167 0.17 -25.42 -0.82
N GLN A 168 -0.91 -24.86 -1.30
CA GLN A 168 -1.54 -23.69 -0.69
C GLN A 168 -1.97 -24.08 0.75
N GLY A 169 -1.60 -23.25 1.73
CA GLY A 169 -1.84 -23.54 3.15
C GLY A 169 -0.74 -24.31 3.87
N SER A 170 0.25 -24.87 3.17
CA SER A 170 1.46 -25.35 3.85
C SER A 170 2.30 -24.19 4.35
N ALA A 171 2.96 -24.33 5.51
CA ALA A 171 3.87 -23.30 6.04
C ALA A 171 4.96 -22.94 5.01
N ALA A 172 5.51 -23.93 4.31
CA ALA A 172 6.51 -23.71 3.28
C ALA A 172 5.96 -22.96 2.05
N GLY A 173 4.71 -23.25 1.63
CA GLY A 173 4.03 -22.54 0.55
C GLY A 173 3.77 -21.08 0.91
N LEU A 174 3.27 -20.82 2.11
CA LEU A 174 3.01 -19.47 2.61
C LEU A 174 4.30 -18.66 2.75
N ASP A 175 5.34 -19.24 3.32
CA ASP A 175 6.57 -18.53 3.63
C ASP A 175 7.48 -18.29 2.41
N PHE A 176 7.33 -19.04 1.34
CA PHE A 176 8.18 -18.96 0.15
C PHE A 176 7.44 -18.50 -1.10
N LEU A 177 6.31 -19.13 -1.45
CA LEU A 177 5.62 -18.82 -2.71
C LEU A 177 4.86 -17.48 -2.64
N LEU A 178 4.21 -17.15 -1.53
CA LEU A 178 3.51 -15.87 -1.41
C LEU A 178 4.47 -14.66 -1.55
N PRO A 179 5.63 -14.62 -0.87
CA PRO A 179 6.60 -13.57 -1.11
C PRO A 179 7.07 -13.50 -2.57
N LEU A 180 7.32 -14.63 -3.22
CA LEU A 180 7.73 -14.65 -4.63
C LEU A 180 6.63 -14.14 -5.57
N THR A 181 5.38 -14.57 -5.38
CA THR A 181 4.26 -14.08 -6.20
C THR A 181 4.00 -12.59 -5.98
N SER A 182 4.32 -12.06 -4.79
CA SER A 182 4.20 -10.64 -4.50
C SER A 182 5.14 -9.76 -5.32
N LEU A 183 6.26 -10.31 -5.82
CA LEU A 183 7.16 -9.60 -6.74
C LEU A 183 6.51 -9.30 -8.10
N TRP A 184 5.42 -9.97 -8.44
CA TRP A 184 4.65 -9.69 -9.63
C TRP A 184 4.05 -8.27 -9.65
N THR A 185 3.81 -7.67 -8.50
CA THR A 185 3.12 -6.38 -8.34
C THR A 185 4.04 -5.19 -8.03
N ILE A 186 5.37 -5.35 -8.14
CA ILE A 186 6.34 -4.29 -7.80
C ILE A 186 6.44 -3.15 -8.84
N GLY A 187 5.77 -3.28 -9.99
CA GLY A 187 5.85 -2.32 -11.09
C GLY A 187 5.66 -0.85 -10.69
N PRO A 188 4.60 -0.48 -9.95
CA PRO A 188 4.40 0.90 -9.48
C PRO A 188 5.57 1.42 -8.64
N SER A 189 6.10 0.60 -7.71
CA SER A 189 7.26 0.97 -6.89
C SER A 189 8.52 1.18 -7.73
N ILE A 190 8.74 0.37 -8.77
CA ILE A 190 9.85 0.55 -9.72
C ILE A 190 9.74 1.91 -10.41
N LEU A 191 8.55 2.32 -10.87
CA LEU A 191 8.36 3.60 -11.54
C LEU A 191 8.62 4.79 -10.63
N ILE A 192 8.14 4.73 -9.39
CA ILE A 192 8.38 5.77 -8.37
C ILE A 192 9.88 5.92 -8.10
N LEU A 193 10.55 4.82 -7.82
CA LEU A 193 11.98 4.80 -7.54
C LEU A 193 12.81 5.23 -8.76
N LEU A 194 12.44 4.80 -9.96
CA LEU A 194 13.11 5.21 -11.19
C LEU A 194 12.98 6.70 -11.45
N GLY A 195 11.81 7.31 -11.13
CA GLY A 195 11.65 8.76 -11.13
C GLY A 195 12.63 9.44 -10.18
N ALA A 196 12.74 8.93 -8.95
CA ALA A 196 13.67 9.45 -7.96
C ALA A 196 15.14 9.31 -8.37
N PHE A 197 15.54 8.20 -9.00
CA PHE A 197 16.90 8.05 -9.54
C PHE A 197 17.24 9.13 -10.59
N GLN A 198 16.25 9.58 -11.36
CA GLN A 198 16.45 10.57 -12.42
C GLN A 198 16.56 12.01 -11.89
N THR A 199 16.16 12.28 -10.66
CA THR A 199 16.29 13.60 -10.04
C THR A 199 17.66 13.86 -9.43
N ILE A 200 18.50 12.81 -9.29
CA ILE A 200 19.85 12.98 -8.73
C ILE A 200 20.77 13.65 -9.75
N PRO A 201 21.38 14.82 -9.41
CA PRO A 201 22.31 15.52 -10.28
C PRO A 201 23.52 14.65 -10.63
N HIS A 202 23.98 14.75 -11.88
CA HIS A 202 25.07 13.91 -12.39
C HIS A 202 26.42 14.29 -11.75
N GLU A 203 26.54 15.56 -11.35
CA GLU A 203 27.73 16.13 -10.70
C GLU A 203 28.08 15.38 -9.40
N ILE A 204 27.08 14.90 -8.64
CA ILE A 204 27.30 14.12 -7.42
C ILE A 204 28.06 12.82 -7.74
N TYR A 205 27.69 12.15 -8.84
CA TYR A 205 28.35 10.93 -9.27
C TYR A 205 29.73 11.16 -9.84
N GLU A 206 29.97 12.31 -10.49
CA GLU A 206 31.28 12.69 -11.04
C GLU A 206 32.24 13.04 -9.92
N ALA A 207 31.83 13.86 -8.95
CA ALA A 207 32.63 14.17 -7.78
C ALA A 207 33.05 12.89 -7.02
N ALA A 208 32.09 12.00 -6.79
CA ALA A 208 32.38 10.72 -6.14
C ALA A 208 33.31 9.78 -6.92
N LYS A 209 33.35 9.90 -8.25
CA LYS A 209 34.34 9.17 -9.06
C LYS A 209 35.74 9.73 -8.89
N LEU A 210 35.87 11.05 -8.81
CA LEU A 210 37.15 11.70 -8.57
C LEU A 210 37.71 11.34 -7.19
N ASP A 211 36.83 11.17 -6.19
CA ASP A 211 37.20 10.68 -4.85
C ASP A 211 37.51 9.17 -4.81
N GLY A 212 37.49 8.47 -5.95
CA GLY A 212 37.81 7.04 -6.03
C GLY A 212 36.70 6.12 -5.53
N ALA A 213 35.48 6.63 -5.30
CA ALA A 213 34.37 5.81 -4.82
C ALA A 213 33.91 4.77 -5.85
N GLY A 214 33.98 3.47 -5.51
CA GLY A 214 33.49 2.36 -6.34
C GLY A 214 31.97 2.41 -6.54
N ARG A 215 31.45 1.63 -7.50
CA ARG A 215 30.02 1.61 -7.87
C ARG A 215 29.11 1.31 -6.69
N LEU A 216 29.45 0.28 -5.89
CA LEU A 216 28.65 -0.14 -4.74
C LEU A 216 28.64 0.95 -3.64
N ARG A 217 29.81 1.55 -3.35
CA ARG A 217 29.91 2.62 -2.36
C ARG A 217 29.06 3.84 -2.77
N ARG A 218 29.10 4.24 -4.04
CA ARG A 218 28.26 5.33 -4.57
C ARG A 218 26.77 5.01 -4.45
N PHE A 219 26.38 3.78 -4.76
CA PHE A 219 24.98 3.35 -4.64
C PHE A 219 24.51 3.42 -3.17
N ILE A 220 25.22 2.81 -2.23
CA ILE A 220 24.80 2.72 -0.83
C ILE A 220 24.91 4.08 -0.11
N SER A 221 26.02 4.81 -0.32
CA SER A 221 26.31 6.02 0.48
C SER A 221 25.76 7.31 -0.13
N MET A 222 25.37 7.31 -1.40
CA MET A 222 24.87 8.53 -2.07
C MET A 222 23.48 8.31 -2.64
N THR A 223 23.33 7.30 -3.52
CA THR A 223 22.06 7.09 -4.21
C THR A 223 20.92 6.72 -3.25
N VAL A 224 21.13 5.71 -2.40
CA VAL A 224 20.09 5.25 -1.47
C VAL A 224 19.64 6.37 -0.53
N PRO A 225 20.52 7.13 0.14
CA PRO A 225 20.10 8.26 0.98
C PRO A 225 19.29 9.31 0.24
N LEU A 226 19.69 9.68 -0.98
CA LEU A 226 19.01 10.72 -1.77
C LEU A 226 17.62 10.29 -2.26
N ILE A 227 17.36 8.99 -2.46
CA ILE A 227 16.06 8.47 -2.87
C ILE A 227 15.19 8.00 -1.69
N THR A 228 15.63 8.19 -0.44
CA THR A 228 14.84 7.79 0.76
C THR A 228 13.42 8.34 0.78
N PRO A 229 13.09 9.56 0.28
CA PRO A 229 11.70 10.00 0.18
C PRO A 229 10.85 9.11 -0.72
N ALA A 230 11.40 8.65 -1.84
CA ALA A 230 10.71 7.74 -2.75
C ALA A 230 10.62 6.32 -2.17
N ILE A 231 11.65 5.87 -1.44
CA ILE A 231 11.63 4.61 -0.68
C ILE A 231 10.52 4.66 0.35
N PHE A 232 10.42 5.72 1.15
CA PHE A 232 9.38 5.92 2.14
C PHE A 232 7.98 5.88 1.51
N PHE A 233 7.77 6.62 0.42
CA PHE A 233 6.50 6.64 -0.29
C PHE A 233 6.13 5.25 -0.85
N SER A 234 7.09 4.56 -1.48
CA SER A 234 6.88 3.19 -1.96
C SER A 234 6.58 2.21 -0.82
N LEU A 235 7.24 2.36 0.34
CA LEU A 235 6.99 1.53 1.52
C LEU A 235 5.56 1.72 2.04
N VAL A 236 5.07 2.96 2.15
CA VAL A 236 3.70 3.26 2.57
C VAL A 236 2.67 2.68 1.60
N LEU A 237 2.91 2.80 0.27
CA LEU A 237 2.04 2.21 -0.75
C LEU A 237 2.01 0.68 -0.67
N ASN A 238 3.18 0.04 -0.57
CA ASN A 238 3.25 -1.42 -0.46
C ASN A 238 2.63 -1.91 0.85
N LEU A 239 2.83 -1.19 1.96
CA LEU A 239 2.20 -1.51 3.24
C LEU A 239 0.67 -1.49 3.10
N THR A 240 0.10 -0.42 2.54
CA THR A 240 -1.36 -0.33 2.34
C THR A 240 -1.87 -1.40 1.38
N ALA A 241 -1.10 -1.79 0.37
CA ALA A 241 -1.45 -2.86 -0.55
C ALA A 241 -1.45 -4.24 0.13
N VAL A 242 -0.39 -4.56 0.88
CA VAL A 242 -0.25 -5.85 1.59
C VAL A 242 -1.36 -6.02 2.62
N PHE A 243 -1.62 -5.01 3.43
CA PHE A 243 -2.67 -5.05 4.45
C PHE A 243 -4.09 -4.81 3.88
N GLY A 244 -4.23 -4.24 2.69
CA GLY A 244 -5.50 -4.09 1.97
C GLY A 244 -5.95 -5.32 1.18
N GLY A 245 -5.39 -6.51 1.46
CA GLY A 245 -5.76 -7.75 0.80
C GLY A 245 -5.16 -7.93 -0.61
N ALA A 246 -4.05 -7.23 -0.91
CA ALA A 246 -3.30 -7.44 -2.14
C ALA A 246 -2.39 -8.67 -2.13
N ILE A 247 -2.46 -9.51 -1.09
CA ILE A 247 -1.82 -10.83 -1.08
C ILE A 247 -2.62 -11.69 -2.05
N LEU A 248 -2.07 -11.87 -3.24
CA LEU A 248 -2.76 -12.40 -4.43
C LEU A 248 -3.37 -13.79 -4.25
N LEU A 249 -2.88 -14.59 -3.30
CA LEU A 249 -3.31 -15.99 -3.14
C LEU A 249 -4.41 -16.20 -2.09
N ASP A 250 -4.71 -15.19 -1.28
CA ASP A 250 -5.56 -15.39 -0.10
C ASP A 250 -6.98 -14.81 -0.19
N ARG A 251 -7.35 -14.15 -1.29
CA ARG A 251 -8.71 -13.65 -1.46
C ARG A 251 -9.71 -14.80 -1.58
N GLY A 252 -10.34 -15.12 -0.44
CA GLY A 252 -11.44 -16.08 -0.36
C GLY A 252 -10.99 -17.54 -0.39
N SER A 253 -9.93 -17.90 0.34
CA SER A 253 -9.49 -19.29 0.48
C SER A 253 -10.28 -20.07 1.50
N THR A 254 -11.58 -20.18 1.30
CA THR A 254 -12.36 -21.31 1.82
C THR A 254 -12.03 -22.59 1.02
N TYR A 255 -10.98 -22.56 0.19
CA TYR A 255 -10.52 -23.73 -0.51
C TYR A 255 -9.76 -24.63 0.49
N ARG A 256 -10.44 -25.63 1.03
CA ARG A 256 -10.01 -26.59 2.06
C ARG A 256 -10.05 -26.14 3.52
N GLY A 257 -10.77 -25.07 3.88
CA GLY A 257 -11.02 -24.76 5.30
C GLY A 257 -9.86 -24.12 6.07
N GLU A 258 -8.76 -23.77 5.39
CA GLU A 258 -7.63 -23.07 6.00
C GLU A 258 -7.67 -21.58 5.64
N ILE A 259 -7.92 -20.75 6.64
CA ILE A 259 -7.87 -19.29 6.53
C ILE A 259 -6.45 -18.89 6.87
N SER A 260 -5.74 -18.29 5.90
CA SER A 260 -4.30 -17.97 6.00
C SER A 260 -3.99 -16.49 6.20
N SER A 261 -4.97 -15.59 6.03
CA SER A 261 -4.81 -14.17 6.27
C SER A 261 -5.94 -13.57 7.09
N TYR A 262 -5.66 -12.39 7.66
CA TYR A 262 -6.66 -11.67 8.44
C TYR A 262 -7.83 -11.18 7.56
N ASP A 263 -7.55 -10.65 6.37
CA ASP A 263 -8.55 -10.25 5.39
C ASP A 263 -9.42 -11.44 4.96
N GLY A 264 -8.81 -12.61 4.74
CA GLY A 264 -9.54 -13.87 4.48
C GLY A 264 -10.48 -14.24 5.61
N TYR A 265 -10.07 -14.05 6.86
CA TYR A 265 -10.92 -14.30 8.03
C TYR A 265 -12.08 -13.31 8.12
N VAL A 266 -11.84 -12.03 7.89
CA VAL A 266 -12.90 -11.01 7.83
C VAL A 266 -13.94 -11.39 6.77
N ASN A 267 -13.49 -11.77 5.57
CA ASN A 267 -14.37 -12.18 4.48
C ASN A 267 -15.16 -13.45 4.82
N TYR A 268 -14.54 -14.44 5.44
CA TYR A 268 -15.22 -15.64 5.92
C TYR A 268 -16.33 -15.32 6.93
N VAL A 269 -16.04 -14.49 7.93
CA VAL A 269 -17.03 -14.08 8.93
C VAL A 269 -18.18 -13.27 8.29
N LEU A 270 -17.87 -12.45 7.27
CA LEU A 270 -18.83 -11.62 6.58
C LEU A 270 -19.73 -12.41 5.62
N LEU A 271 -19.13 -13.27 4.77
CA LEU A 271 -19.81 -13.87 3.62
C LEU A 271 -20.29 -15.30 3.88
N ASP A 272 -19.60 -16.06 4.74
CA ASP A 272 -19.97 -17.44 5.05
C ASP A 272 -20.75 -17.54 6.36
N LEU A 273 -20.38 -16.75 7.38
CA LEU A 273 -21.09 -16.73 8.66
C LEU A 273 -22.16 -15.63 8.73
N PHE A 274 -22.20 -14.72 7.76
CA PHE A 274 -23.15 -13.60 7.67
C PHE A 274 -23.20 -12.68 8.90
N ARG A 275 -22.13 -12.66 9.73
CA ARG A 275 -22.02 -11.88 10.96
C ARG A 275 -21.37 -10.51 10.68
N VAL A 276 -22.16 -9.60 10.12
CA VAL A 276 -21.69 -8.29 9.67
C VAL A 276 -21.12 -7.45 10.81
N GLY A 277 -21.78 -7.43 11.99
CA GLY A 277 -21.33 -6.68 13.15
C GLY A 277 -19.94 -7.13 13.62
N TYR A 278 -19.74 -8.46 13.75
CA TYR A 278 -18.45 -9.02 14.14
C TYR A 278 -17.36 -8.84 13.06
N ALA A 279 -17.69 -9.05 11.78
CA ALA A 279 -16.77 -8.81 10.67
C ALA A 279 -16.32 -7.35 10.62
N SER A 280 -17.24 -6.41 10.86
CA SER A 280 -16.93 -4.99 10.93
C SER A 280 -15.97 -4.66 12.07
N SER A 281 -16.16 -5.26 13.26
CA SER A 281 -15.23 -5.04 14.38
C SER A 281 -13.84 -5.62 14.11
N LEU A 282 -13.72 -6.78 13.48
CA LEU A 282 -12.44 -7.33 12.99
C LEU A 282 -11.76 -6.35 12.02
N ALA A 283 -12.50 -5.85 11.03
CA ALA A 283 -11.95 -4.90 10.05
C ALA A 283 -11.48 -3.59 10.71
N TRP A 284 -12.20 -3.06 11.69
CA TRP A 284 -11.81 -1.87 12.42
C TRP A 284 -10.59 -2.07 13.32
N VAL A 285 -10.48 -3.20 14.01
CA VAL A 285 -9.26 -3.55 14.78
C VAL A 285 -8.05 -3.61 13.85
N PHE A 286 -8.21 -4.26 12.70
CA PHE A 286 -7.13 -4.36 11.71
C PHE A 286 -6.74 -2.98 11.14
N PHE A 287 -7.73 -2.17 10.80
CA PHE A 287 -7.50 -0.79 10.35
C PHE A 287 -6.69 0.02 11.36
N LEU A 288 -7.04 -0.06 12.65
CA LEU A 288 -6.33 0.64 13.71
C LEU A 288 -4.87 0.16 13.86
N ILE A 289 -4.63 -1.14 13.71
CA ILE A 289 -3.26 -1.70 13.72
C ILE A 289 -2.45 -1.15 12.54
N VAL A 290 -3.00 -1.18 11.34
CA VAL A 290 -2.33 -0.65 10.13
C VAL A 290 -2.09 0.85 10.25
N LEU A 291 -3.10 1.60 10.73
CA LEU A 291 -2.97 3.03 10.99
C LEU A 291 -1.84 3.32 11.97
N LEU A 292 -1.75 2.56 13.06
CA LEU A 292 -0.68 2.70 14.05
C LEU A 292 0.71 2.48 13.41
N VAL A 293 0.85 1.42 12.59
CA VAL A 293 2.11 1.14 11.88
C VAL A 293 2.47 2.30 10.95
N ILE A 294 1.50 2.82 10.19
CA ILE A 294 1.72 3.98 9.31
C ILE A 294 2.14 5.22 10.12
N LEU A 295 1.47 5.50 11.24
CA LEU A 295 1.83 6.64 12.10
C LEU A 295 3.25 6.49 12.68
N ILE A 296 3.65 5.28 13.08
CA ILE A 296 5.03 5.00 13.52
C ILE A 296 6.02 5.26 12.39
N LEU A 297 5.72 4.80 11.16
CA LEU A 297 6.57 5.06 9.99
C LEU A 297 6.71 6.56 9.71
N PHE A 298 5.63 7.33 9.77
CA PHE A 298 5.68 8.80 9.62
C PHE A 298 6.44 9.47 10.76
N GLY A 299 6.24 9.03 12.00
CA GLY A 299 6.96 9.56 13.16
C GLY A 299 8.46 9.31 13.11
N THR A 300 8.86 8.16 12.58
CA THR A 300 10.27 7.79 12.44
C THR A 300 10.93 8.35 11.18
N SER A 301 10.14 8.76 10.17
CA SER A 301 10.64 9.24 8.87
C SER A 301 11.65 10.38 9.00
N ARG A 302 11.46 11.27 9.97
CA ARG A 302 12.37 12.39 10.27
C ARG A 302 13.82 12.00 10.57
N TYR A 303 14.08 10.73 10.94
CA TYR A 303 15.42 10.27 11.31
C TYR A 303 16.17 9.60 10.15
N TRP A 304 15.47 9.09 9.13
CA TRP A 304 16.08 8.30 8.06
C TRP A 304 15.71 8.74 6.64
N VAL A 305 14.66 9.59 6.49
CA VAL A 305 14.28 10.14 5.19
C VAL A 305 15.00 11.47 4.99
N TYR A 306 15.75 11.57 3.91
CA TYR A 306 16.42 12.79 3.52
C TYR A 306 15.42 13.76 2.89
N PHE A 307 15.13 14.85 3.59
CA PHE A 307 14.39 15.97 3.03
C PHE A 307 15.42 17.05 2.69
N PRO A 308 15.62 17.41 1.39
CA PRO A 308 16.44 18.56 1.06
C PRO A 308 15.85 19.79 1.76
N GLU A 309 16.67 20.46 2.57
CA GLU A 309 16.26 21.70 3.22
C GLU A 309 15.80 22.66 2.11
N ARG A 310 14.56 23.12 2.19
CA ARG A 310 14.12 24.24 1.38
C ARG A 310 14.99 25.41 1.82
N GLU A 311 15.82 25.90 0.91
CA GLU A 311 16.44 27.21 1.08
C GLU A 311 15.33 28.19 1.50
N ARG A 312 15.44 28.68 2.74
CA ARG A 312 14.54 29.70 3.29
C ARG A 312 14.89 31.06 2.75
#